data_4044b71d3350b84b5381a2598a17426a
#
_entry.id   4044b71d3350b84b5381a2598a17426a
#
_cell.length_a   1.000
_cell.length_b   1.000
_cell.length_c   1.000
_cell.angle_alpha   90.00
_cell.angle_beta   90.00
_cell.angle_gamma   90.00
#
_symmetry.space_group_name_H-M   'P 1'
#
loop_
_entity.id
_entity.type
_entity.pdbx_description
1 polymer ?
#
loop_
_entity_poly.entity_id
_entity_poly.type
_entity_poly.pdbx_seq_one_letter_code
_entity_poly.pdbx_strand_id
1 'polypeptide(L)'
;MFCYMKIKDIVNRDLVNLTNCESEPIHIPGSIQPNGFLLGLDAGTYTITYCSQNTTDFIRLSPEVMLGKSLADIFDQEQYDHFVSYADVADIDPARPFVFILDDIPYNTTVHTSGATLVLEFEPFPDGAIGLPDLYAQTRNFVSLMEKHSHLLDLCKDIAGEMRKITGYDRVMIYKFDADYNGEVIAESKRDDLNSFAGQKYPHTDIPAQARQLYVRNQLRVIADVDYIPVPLLTRGDENTDNRSLDLSLSVLRSVSPIHLQYLRNMGVCATLTISLLQKNTLWGLITCHHYTPKILPHYTRLSALLQGHFLTSQIAVREVAEEFEVGQDVEKALSNSLSLLHQNENFIEDMWDEPSLLKIANATGFVIYYKGKIYQSGNVPEQEDLLPLLKTLSEKYPSEGLHTDRLLDVYENGEKVAKYAAGIVYHSITAGTSDGILWLRKERRETINWAGNPHKAVLVNEAGETRLSPRKSFELWMEEVKNKSVAWRKVELHAAASFAYALQKHINLRYVRNQEQRSRILNEELKAANKEL
;
A
#
# COMPACT_ATOMS: atom_id res chain seq x y z
N MET A 1 44.14 10.88 25.94
CA MET A 1 43.18 11.73 25.28
C MET A 1 42.33 10.80 24.42
N PHE A 2 41.13 10.38 24.91
CA PHE A 2 40.29 9.46 24.13
C PHE A 2 39.67 10.22 22.98
N CYS A 3 39.87 9.74 21.76
CA CYS A 3 39.26 10.31 20.57
C CYS A 3 37.82 9.83 20.48
N TYR A 4 36.86 10.70 20.77
CA TYR A 4 35.44 10.40 20.54
C TYR A 4 35.12 10.56 19.07
N MET A 5 34.60 9.51 18.48
CA MET A 5 34.28 9.48 17.04
C MET A 5 32.79 9.67 16.86
N LYS A 6 32.41 10.64 16.04
CA LYS A 6 31.00 10.85 15.64
C LYS A 6 30.64 9.79 14.61
N ILE A 7 29.67 8.95 14.93
CA ILE A 7 29.21 7.88 14.02
C ILE A 7 28.77 8.44 12.67
N LYS A 8 28.21 9.67 12.66
CA LYS A 8 27.85 10.38 11.44
C LYS A 8 29.03 10.58 10.47
N ASP A 9 30.25 10.80 10.97
CA ASP A 9 31.43 11.00 10.15
C ASP A 9 31.91 9.70 9.50
N ILE A 10 31.46 8.56 10.01
CA ILE A 10 31.75 7.22 9.49
C ILE A 10 30.74 6.81 8.43
N VAL A 11 29.45 7.09 8.66
CA VAL A 11 28.32 6.59 7.86
C VAL A 11 28.01 7.50 6.66
N ASN A 12 28.19 8.82 6.78
CA ASN A 12 27.84 9.81 5.75
C ASN A 12 29.02 10.31 4.91
N ARG A 13 30.08 9.51 4.73
CA ARG A 13 31.22 9.88 3.87
C ARG A 13 30.85 9.98 2.38
N ASP A 14 29.88 9.19 1.94
CA ASP A 14 29.41 9.23 0.56
C ASP A 14 28.20 10.16 0.47
N LEU A 15 28.34 11.22 -0.30
CA LEU A 15 27.22 12.09 -0.65
C LEU A 15 26.11 11.26 -1.28
N VAL A 16 24.92 11.32 -0.69
CA VAL A 16 23.73 10.68 -1.26
C VAL A 16 23.48 11.25 -2.64
N ASN A 17 23.56 10.41 -3.65
CA ASN A 17 23.24 10.75 -5.03
C ASN A 17 22.14 9.84 -5.58
N LEU A 18 21.73 10.05 -6.83
CA LEU A 18 20.63 9.30 -7.44
C LEU A 18 20.85 7.80 -7.53
N THR A 19 22.09 7.39 -7.73
CA THR A 19 22.43 5.99 -7.92
C THR A 19 22.47 5.22 -6.60
N ASN A 20 22.61 5.92 -5.47
CA ASN A 20 22.70 5.31 -4.13
C ASN A 20 21.55 5.72 -3.17
N CYS A 21 20.57 6.49 -3.61
CA CYS A 21 19.44 6.91 -2.76
C CYS A 21 18.66 5.71 -2.20
N GLU A 22 18.47 4.66 -2.99
CA GLU A 22 17.84 3.41 -2.53
C GLU A 22 18.76 2.58 -1.62
N SER A 23 20.04 2.86 -1.61
CA SER A 23 21.05 2.23 -0.76
C SER A 23 21.44 3.10 0.44
N GLU A 24 20.87 4.31 0.61
CA GLU A 24 21.10 5.13 1.80
C GLU A 24 20.73 4.33 3.06
N PRO A 25 21.68 4.14 4.01
CA PRO A 25 21.41 3.37 5.20
C PRO A 25 20.60 4.18 6.22
N ILE A 26 19.37 4.54 5.86
CA ILE A 26 18.47 5.38 6.66
C ILE A 26 18.14 4.82 8.04
N HIS A 27 18.44 3.55 8.29
CA HIS A 27 18.28 2.88 9.58
C HIS A 27 19.46 3.09 10.51
N ILE A 28 20.63 3.55 10.00
CA ILE A 28 21.85 3.84 10.78
C ILE A 28 22.36 5.27 10.54
N PRO A 29 21.55 6.31 10.84
CA PRO A 29 21.92 7.70 10.52
C PRO A 29 23.05 8.25 11.41
N GLY A 30 23.46 7.54 12.46
CA GLY A 30 24.45 7.98 13.43
C GLY A 30 24.05 9.20 14.26
N SER A 31 22.76 9.55 14.26
CA SER A 31 22.23 10.72 14.96
C SER A 31 20.74 10.56 15.29
N ILE A 32 20.26 11.40 16.23
CA ILE A 32 18.86 11.43 16.66
C ILE A 32 18.28 12.84 16.52
N GLN A 33 16.94 12.95 16.66
CA GLN A 33 16.22 14.21 16.82
C GLN A 33 16.47 14.78 18.23
N PRO A 34 16.45 16.12 18.43
CA PRO A 34 16.85 16.75 19.69
C PRO A 34 15.77 16.75 20.79
N ASN A 35 14.56 16.26 20.52
CA ASN A 35 13.44 16.26 21.48
C ASN A 35 13.55 15.21 22.59
N GLY A 36 14.69 14.51 22.69
CA GLY A 36 15.05 13.55 23.70
C GLY A 36 16.52 13.20 23.61
N PHE A 37 16.98 12.25 24.41
CA PHE A 37 18.34 11.72 24.35
C PHE A 37 18.33 10.18 24.29
N LEU A 38 19.47 9.60 23.89
CA LEU A 38 19.59 8.16 23.68
C LEU A 38 20.83 7.61 24.40
N LEU A 39 20.65 6.47 25.06
CA LEU A 39 21.73 5.62 25.57
C LEU A 39 21.65 4.25 24.88
N GLY A 40 22.78 3.73 24.46
CA GLY A 40 22.94 2.34 24.07
C GLY A 40 23.75 1.58 25.08
N LEU A 41 23.20 0.50 25.60
CA LEU A 41 23.83 -0.32 26.64
C LEU A 41 24.26 -1.66 26.05
N ASP A 42 25.38 -2.21 26.49
CA ASP A 42 25.67 -3.63 26.32
C ASP A 42 24.59 -4.44 27.06
N ALA A 43 23.90 -5.35 26.36
CA ALA A 43 22.76 -6.08 26.93
C ALA A 43 23.13 -7.04 28.07
N GLY A 44 24.40 -7.46 28.17
CA GLY A 44 24.85 -8.38 29.21
C GLY A 44 25.35 -7.69 30.48
N THR A 45 25.90 -6.47 30.36
CA THR A 45 26.55 -5.75 31.47
C THR A 45 25.87 -4.45 31.82
N TYR A 46 24.91 -3.98 31.02
CA TYR A 46 24.29 -2.64 31.12
C TYR A 46 25.30 -1.50 31.12
N THR A 47 26.48 -1.71 30.52
CA THR A 47 27.50 -0.69 30.32
C THR A 47 27.12 0.21 29.17
N ILE A 48 27.21 1.52 29.32
CA ILE A 48 26.89 2.52 28.30
C ILE A 48 27.95 2.50 27.20
N THR A 49 27.58 2.02 26.02
CA THR A 49 28.42 1.90 24.82
C THR A 49 28.15 3.01 23.81
N TYR A 50 26.92 3.53 23.76
CA TYR A 50 26.53 4.66 22.95
C TYR A 50 25.83 5.72 23.79
N CYS A 51 26.02 6.99 23.39
CA CYS A 51 25.44 8.12 24.10
C CYS A 51 25.17 9.25 23.09
N SER A 52 24.00 9.86 23.12
CA SER A 52 23.75 11.05 22.31
C SER A 52 24.46 12.29 22.89
N GLN A 53 24.92 13.18 22.02
CA GLN A 53 25.71 14.34 22.39
C GLN A 53 24.98 15.31 23.32
N ASN A 54 23.64 15.34 23.29
CA ASN A 54 22.79 16.28 24.03
C ASN A 54 22.39 15.84 25.45
N THR A 55 22.98 14.78 26.00
CA THR A 55 22.69 14.33 27.39
C THR A 55 22.94 15.43 28.42
N THR A 56 23.91 16.31 28.16
CA THR A 56 24.20 17.46 29.03
C THR A 56 22.99 18.41 29.18
N ASP A 57 22.20 18.55 28.11
CA ASP A 57 21.04 19.46 28.10
C ASP A 57 19.86 18.91 28.92
N PHE A 58 19.75 17.58 29.03
CA PHE A 58 18.68 16.89 29.75
C PHE A 58 19.03 16.51 31.18
N ILE A 59 20.20 15.91 31.37
CA ILE A 59 20.58 15.30 32.64
C ILE A 59 21.91 15.85 33.22
N ARG A 60 22.44 16.93 32.65
CA ARG A 60 23.67 17.62 33.07
C ARG A 60 24.92 16.74 33.11
N LEU A 61 24.87 15.55 32.50
CA LEU A 61 26.01 14.64 32.38
C LEU A 61 26.48 14.62 30.93
N SER A 62 27.80 14.84 30.76
CA SER A 62 28.37 14.80 29.41
C SER A 62 28.62 13.35 28.96
N PRO A 63 28.57 13.07 27.64
CA PRO A 63 28.86 11.74 27.11
C PRO A 63 30.20 11.17 27.56
N GLU A 64 31.23 12.01 27.73
CA GLU A 64 32.55 11.60 28.16
C GLU A 64 32.53 11.00 29.59
N VAL A 65 31.64 11.49 30.43
CA VAL A 65 31.45 11.00 31.80
C VAL A 65 30.68 9.70 31.83
N MET A 66 29.75 9.53 30.88
CA MET A 66 28.80 8.39 30.84
C MET A 66 29.35 7.17 30.13
N LEU A 67 30.04 7.37 29.00
CA LEU A 67 30.53 6.26 28.17
C LEU A 67 31.48 5.34 28.97
N GLY A 68 31.17 4.04 28.95
CA GLY A 68 31.91 2.98 29.63
C GLY A 68 31.60 2.84 31.11
N LYS A 69 30.61 3.59 31.63
CA LYS A 69 30.07 3.37 32.99
C LYS A 69 28.87 2.41 32.91
N SER A 70 28.59 1.76 34.03
CA SER A 70 27.35 1.02 34.21
C SER A 70 26.18 1.98 34.36
N LEU A 71 24.99 1.55 33.96
CA LEU A 71 23.75 2.28 34.20
C LEU A 71 23.54 2.53 35.72
N ALA A 72 23.97 1.61 36.57
CA ALA A 72 23.97 1.75 38.04
C ALA A 72 24.82 2.90 38.57
N ASP A 73 25.82 3.39 37.81
CA ASP A 73 26.62 4.55 38.18
C ASP A 73 25.95 5.89 37.90
N ILE A 74 24.84 5.86 37.12
CA ILE A 74 24.14 7.06 36.66
C ILE A 74 22.79 7.23 37.38
N PHE A 75 22.07 6.12 37.60
CA PHE A 75 20.78 6.12 38.29
C PHE A 75 20.91 5.60 39.71
N ASP A 76 19.97 5.93 40.58
CA ASP A 76 19.92 5.34 41.91
C ASP A 76 19.64 3.83 41.85
N GLN A 77 20.02 3.13 42.92
CA GLN A 77 19.98 1.67 42.99
C GLN A 77 18.54 1.14 42.82
N GLU A 78 17.53 1.83 43.31
CA GLU A 78 16.14 1.39 43.24
C GLU A 78 15.64 1.43 41.80
N GLN A 79 15.89 2.51 41.06
CA GLN A 79 15.53 2.65 39.65
C GLN A 79 16.31 1.65 38.79
N TYR A 80 17.59 1.43 39.09
CA TYR A 80 18.39 0.43 38.38
C TYR A 80 17.84 -0.97 38.56
N ASP A 81 17.54 -1.40 39.80
CA ASP A 81 16.98 -2.74 40.06
C ASP A 81 15.61 -2.94 39.40
N HIS A 82 14.76 -1.91 39.42
CA HIS A 82 13.47 -1.93 38.69
C HIS A 82 13.69 -2.05 37.17
N PHE A 83 14.65 -1.31 36.61
CA PHE A 83 14.97 -1.38 35.21
C PHE A 83 15.50 -2.75 34.80
N VAL A 84 16.42 -3.34 35.58
CA VAL A 84 16.93 -4.70 35.32
C VAL A 84 15.75 -5.71 35.29
N SER A 85 14.88 -5.63 36.29
CA SER A 85 13.69 -6.50 36.35
C SER A 85 12.76 -6.30 35.12
N TYR A 86 12.65 -5.09 34.60
CA TYR A 86 11.90 -4.78 33.38
C TYR A 86 12.61 -5.31 32.13
N ALA A 87 13.94 -5.18 32.05
CA ALA A 87 14.75 -5.59 30.89
C ALA A 87 14.92 -7.11 30.79
N ASP A 88 14.88 -7.84 31.92
CA ASP A 88 14.97 -9.31 31.97
C ASP A 88 13.71 -10.03 31.45
N VAL A 89 12.62 -9.30 31.21
CA VAL A 89 11.43 -9.87 30.58
C VAL A 89 11.74 -10.19 29.10
N ALA A 90 11.52 -11.43 28.69
CA ALA A 90 11.93 -11.97 27.40
C ALA A 90 11.42 -11.21 26.16
N ASP A 91 10.35 -10.42 26.30
CA ASP A 91 9.78 -9.58 25.25
C ASP A 91 9.62 -8.13 25.76
N ILE A 92 10.64 -7.30 25.52
CA ILE A 92 10.55 -5.86 25.76
C ILE A 92 9.58 -5.28 24.73
N ASP A 93 8.43 -4.80 25.19
CA ASP A 93 7.43 -4.16 24.35
C ASP A 93 7.68 -2.64 24.30
N PRO A 94 8.06 -2.08 23.13
CA PRO A 94 8.26 -0.63 22.98
C PRO A 94 7.01 0.20 23.30
N ALA A 95 5.83 -0.40 23.31
CA ALA A 95 4.58 0.25 23.71
C ALA A 95 4.45 0.42 25.23
N ARG A 96 5.30 -0.25 26.02
CA ARG A 96 5.35 -0.15 27.49
C ARG A 96 6.61 0.59 27.91
N PRO A 97 6.64 1.93 27.90
CA PRO A 97 7.84 2.66 28.31
C PRO A 97 8.15 2.44 29.78
N PHE A 98 9.42 2.37 30.08
CA PHE A 98 9.91 2.48 31.46
C PHE A 98 9.96 3.96 31.84
N VAL A 99 9.62 4.30 33.08
CA VAL A 99 9.72 5.68 33.57
C VAL A 99 10.91 5.82 34.45
N PHE A 100 11.94 6.56 34.00
CA PHE A 100 13.04 7.01 34.84
C PHE A 100 12.75 8.39 35.39
N ILE A 101 13.18 8.63 36.64
CA ILE A 101 13.12 9.94 37.28
C ILE A 101 14.56 10.44 37.46
N LEU A 102 14.86 11.57 36.82
CA LEU A 102 16.20 12.21 36.88
C LEU A 102 16.03 13.66 37.30
N ASP A 103 16.69 14.09 38.37
CA ASP A 103 16.53 15.44 38.93
C ASP A 103 15.04 15.84 39.11
N ASP A 104 14.22 14.94 39.65
CA ASP A 104 12.77 15.08 39.84
C ASP A 104 11.98 15.22 38.54
N ILE A 105 12.61 15.04 37.38
CA ILE A 105 11.93 15.08 36.06
C ILE A 105 11.69 13.64 35.61
N PRO A 106 10.41 13.26 35.34
CA PRO A 106 10.11 11.96 34.77
C PRO A 106 10.39 11.93 33.27
N TYR A 107 10.98 10.82 32.79
CA TYR A 107 11.25 10.53 31.40
C TYR A 107 10.52 9.25 30.97
N ASN A 108 9.74 9.33 29.94
CA ASN A 108 9.28 8.13 29.22
C ASN A 108 10.47 7.53 28.48
N THR A 109 10.85 6.31 28.82
CA THR A 109 11.98 5.63 28.21
C THR A 109 11.49 4.45 27.41
N THR A 110 11.57 4.59 26.09
CA THR A 110 11.29 3.48 25.17
C THR A 110 12.53 2.61 25.06
N VAL A 111 12.36 1.30 25.24
CA VAL A 111 13.46 0.33 25.24
C VAL A 111 13.27 -0.67 24.11
N HIS A 112 14.35 -0.95 23.36
CA HIS A 112 14.37 -1.98 22.35
C HIS A 112 15.78 -2.54 22.11
N THR A 113 15.87 -3.71 21.48
CA THR A 113 17.16 -4.34 21.18
C THR A 113 17.64 -4.02 19.77
N SER A 114 18.95 -3.79 19.62
CA SER A 114 19.65 -3.66 18.35
C SER A 114 20.90 -4.52 18.37
N GLY A 115 20.80 -5.75 17.88
CA GLY A 115 21.86 -6.75 18.04
C GLY A 115 22.17 -7.05 19.51
N ALA A 116 23.41 -6.84 19.94
CA ALA A 116 23.83 -6.99 21.34
C ALA A 116 23.63 -5.70 22.17
N THR A 117 23.06 -4.65 21.59
CA THR A 117 22.86 -3.36 22.27
C THR A 117 21.40 -3.21 22.68
N LEU A 118 21.17 -2.84 23.92
CA LEU A 118 19.88 -2.38 24.42
C LEU A 118 19.81 -0.86 24.24
N VAL A 119 18.87 -0.39 23.44
CA VAL A 119 18.70 1.03 23.13
C VAL A 119 17.62 1.61 24.01
N LEU A 120 17.94 2.68 24.73
CA LEU A 120 17.06 3.44 25.60
C LEU A 120 16.88 4.84 25.02
N GLU A 121 15.65 5.20 24.67
CA GLU A 121 15.28 6.52 24.19
C GLU A 121 14.48 7.26 25.26
N PHE A 122 15.04 8.34 25.77
CA PHE A 122 14.47 9.14 26.84
C PHE A 122 13.78 10.37 26.28
N GLU A 123 12.50 10.52 26.55
CA GLU A 123 11.72 11.71 26.21
C GLU A 123 11.14 12.31 27.49
N PRO A 124 11.27 13.64 27.71
CA PRO A 124 10.68 14.28 28.89
C PRO A 124 9.16 14.00 28.93
N PHE A 125 8.65 13.73 30.13
CA PHE A 125 7.23 13.53 30.35
C PHE A 125 6.53 14.90 30.20
N PRO A 126 5.67 15.11 29.18
CA PRO A 126 5.03 16.40 29.00
C PRO A 126 3.90 16.59 30.01
N ASP A 127 3.71 17.83 30.46
CA ASP A 127 2.54 18.22 31.23
C ASP A 127 1.26 17.97 30.41
N GLY A 128 0.25 17.39 31.03
CA GLY A 128 -1.05 17.13 30.35
C GLY A 128 -1.14 15.80 29.60
N ALA A 129 -0.42 14.76 30.03
CA ALA A 129 -0.55 13.42 29.48
C ALA A 129 -2.02 12.95 29.50
N ILE A 130 -2.42 12.27 28.40
CA ILE A 130 -3.78 11.71 28.25
C ILE A 130 -4.03 10.71 29.39
N GLY A 131 -5.11 10.93 30.14
CA GLY A 131 -5.54 10.01 31.20
C GLY A 131 -6.21 8.74 30.63
N LEU A 132 -6.28 7.69 31.45
CA LEU A 132 -6.99 6.45 31.10
C LEU A 132 -8.45 6.68 30.66
N PRO A 133 -9.23 7.59 31.28
CA PRO A 133 -10.61 7.89 30.84
C PRO A 133 -10.67 8.44 29.42
N ASP A 134 -9.70 9.29 29.04
CA ASP A 134 -9.66 9.90 27.70
C ASP A 134 -9.29 8.84 26.64
N LEU A 135 -8.32 7.99 26.94
CA LEU A 135 -7.93 6.87 26.07
C LEU A 135 -9.10 5.91 25.84
N TYR A 136 -9.86 5.59 26.92
CA TYR A 136 -11.04 4.76 26.81
C TYR A 136 -12.14 5.42 25.95
N ALA A 137 -12.40 6.71 26.15
CA ALA A 137 -13.40 7.45 25.39
C ALA A 137 -13.03 7.50 23.90
N GLN A 138 -11.76 7.75 23.56
CA GLN A 138 -11.25 7.73 22.21
C GLN A 138 -11.41 6.35 21.56
N THR A 139 -11.03 5.28 22.27
CA THR A 139 -11.17 3.90 21.79
C THR A 139 -12.62 3.54 21.53
N ARG A 140 -13.53 3.88 22.46
CA ARG A 140 -14.98 3.63 22.29
C ARG A 140 -15.54 4.35 21.07
N ASN A 141 -15.17 5.61 20.84
CA ASN A 141 -15.61 6.35 19.66
C ASN A 141 -15.16 5.66 18.37
N PHE A 142 -13.94 5.16 18.37
CA PHE A 142 -13.38 4.46 17.20
C PHE A 142 -14.13 3.16 16.90
N VAL A 143 -14.43 2.36 17.93
CA VAL A 143 -15.25 1.14 17.78
C VAL A 143 -16.63 1.49 17.20
N SER A 144 -17.25 2.56 17.68
CA SER A 144 -18.55 3.03 17.16
C SER A 144 -18.47 3.41 15.67
N LEU A 145 -17.37 4.01 15.22
CA LEU A 145 -17.17 4.33 13.80
C LEU A 145 -17.04 3.06 12.95
N MET A 146 -16.35 2.03 13.47
CA MET A 146 -16.26 0.74 12.77
C MET A 146 -17.61 0.05 12.59
N GLU A 147 -18.51 0.17 13.57
CA GLU A 147 -19.87 -0.38 13.48
C GLU A 147 -20.77 0.41 12.53
N LYS A 148 -20.56 1.72 12.44
CA LYS A 148 -21.39 2.63 11.64
C LYS A 148 -21.20 2.46 10.13
N HIS A 149 -19.99 2.13 9.67
CA HIS A 149 -19.64 2.12 8.25
C HIS A 149 -19.41 0.70 7.71
N SER A 150 -20.11 0.33 6.65
CA SER A 150 -19.90 -0.91 5.89
C SER A 150 -18.77 -0.77 4.86
N HIS A 151 -18.63 0.42 4.23
CA HIS A 151 -17.65 0.69 3.20
C HIS A 151 -16.34 1.24 3.76
N LEU A 152 -15.22 0.75 3.22
CA LEU A 152 -13.88 1.13 3.67
C LEU A 152 -13.60 2.63 3.53
N LEU A 153 -14.01 3.25 2.42
CA LEU A 153 -13.74 4.67 2.16
C LEU A 153 -14.44 5.60 3.17
N ASP A 154 -15.67 5.28 3.57
CA ASP A 154 -16.40 6.11 4.54
C ASP A 154 -15.82 5.95 5.95
N LEU A 155 -15.41 4.74 6.30
CA LEU A 155 -14.66 4.51 7.53
C LEU A 155 -13.34 5.31 7.54
N CYS A 156 -12.57 5.29 6.46
CA CYS A 156 -11.33 6.05 6.36
C CYS A 156 -11.52 7.57 6.52
N LYS A 157 -12.61 8.14 5.99
CA LYS A 157 -12.93 9.57 6.14
C LYS A 157 -13.17 9.95 7.60
N ASP A 158 -14.02 9.18 8.30
CA ASP A 158 -14.33 9.46 9.69
C ASP A 158 -13.10 9.23 10.60
N ILE A 159 -12.30 8.20 10.31
CA ILE A 159 -11.04 7.92 11.02
C ILE A 159 -10.03 9.06 10.84
N ALA A 160 -9.87 9.59 9.63
CA ALA A 160 -9.00 10.75 9.41
C ALA A 160 -9.44 11.95 10.26
N GLY A 161 -10.76 12.15 10.44
CA GLY A 161 -11.34 13.17 11.31
C GLY A 161 -11.02 12.94 12.79
N GLU A 162 -11.22 11.73 13.30
CA GLU A 162 -10.93 11.41 14.70
C GLU A 162 -9.42 11.46 15.00
N MET A 163 -8.59 10.95 14.11
CA MET A 163 -7.13 11.04 14.25
C MET A 163 -6.65 12.50 14.29
N ARG A 164 -7.27 13.38 13.50
CA ARG A 164 -6.96 14.80 13.56
C ARG A 164 -7.33 15.42 14.90
N LYS A 165 -8.46 15.04 15.50
CA LYS A 165 -8.87 15.50 16.84
C LYS A 165 -7.92 14.99 17.93
N ILE A 166 -7.54 13.71 17.89
CA ILE A 166 -6.68 13.08 18.90
C ILE A 166 -5.27 13.68 18.84
N THR A 167 -4.70 13.81 17.64
CA THR A 167 -3.32 14.24 17.46
C THR A 167 -3.16 15.76 17.43
N GLY A 168 -4.23 16.48 17.12
CA GLY A 168 -4.21 17.94 16.91
C GLY A 168 -3.33 18.38 15.76
N TYR A 169 -3.07 17.52 14.78
CA TYR A 169 -2.39 17.89 13.54
C TYR A 169 -3.32 18.68 12.62
N ASP A 170 -2.76 19.55 11.77
CA ASP A 170 -3.53 20.40 10.85
C ASP A 170 -4.19 19.60 9.72
N ARG A 171 -3.56 18.49 9.33
CA ARG A 171 -4.00 17.61 8.26
C ARG A 171 -3.73 16.15 8.63
N VAL A 172 -4.70 15.28 8.39
CA VAL A 172 -4.55 13.83 8.47
C VAL A 172 -5.08 13.21 7.19
N MET A 173 -4.30 12.32 6.61
CA MET A 173 -4.61 11.62 5.37
C MET A 173 -4.51 10.12 5.57
N ILE A 174 -5.40 9.38 4.91
CA ILE A 174 -5.25 7.94 4.72
C ILE A 174 -4.70 7.75 3.29
N TYR A 175 -3.52 7.21 3.23
CA TYR A 175 -2.76 7.00 2.00
C TYR A 175 -2.72 5.51 1.68
N LYS A 176 -3.18 5.11 0.50
CA LYS A 176 -3.22 3.71 0.05
C LYS A 176 -2.20 3.50 -1.07
N PHE A 177 -1.44 2.41 -1.02
CA PHE A 177 -0.55 2.00 -2.10
C PHE A 177 -1.28 1.15 -3.15
N ASP A 178 -0.94 1.35 -4.42
CA ASP A 178 -1.30 0.45 -5.51
C ASP A 178 -0.28 -0.70 -5.66
N ALA A 179 -0.46 -1.56 -6.69
CA ALA A 179 0.42 -2.69 -6.95
C ALA A 179 1.86 -2.28 -7.31
N ASP A 180 2.04 -1.08 -7.87
CA ASP A 180 3.33 -0.51 -8.24
C ASP A 180 3.92 0.37 -7.13
N TYR A 181 3.29 0.37 -5.95
CA TYR A 181 3.61 1.22 -4.80
C TYR A 181 3.49 2.72 -5.05
N ASN A 182 2.74 3.16 -6.07
CA ASN A 182 2.28 4.53 -6.08
C ASN A 182 1.22 4.70 -5.01
N GLY A 183 1.16 5.84 -4.38
CA GLY A 183 0.20 6.07 -3.32
C GLY A 183 -0.89 7.02 -3.74
N GLU A 184 -2.07 6.87 -3.16
CA GLU A 184 -3.22 7.73 -3.35
C GLU A 184 -3.79 8.16 -2.00
N VAL A 185 -4.11 9.43 -1.86
CA VAL A 185 -4.84 9.95 -0.68
C VAL A 185 -6.32 9.60 -0.84
N ILE A 186 -6.76 8.51 -0.23
CA ILE A 186 -8.15 8.02 -0.33
C ILE A 186 -9.10 8.70 0.64
N ALA A 187 -8.60 9.30 1.72
CA ALA A 187 -9.37 10.08 2.67
C ALA A 187 -8.50 11.17 3.31
N GLU A 188 -9.10 12.29 3.63
CA GLU A 188 -8.43 13.46 4.22
C GLU A 188 -9.34 14.17 5.22
N SER A 189 -8.76 14.60 6.35
CA SER A 189 -9.30 15.63 7.24
C SER A 189 -8.26 16.72 7.43
N LYS A 190 -8.64 17.96 7.17
CA LYS A 190 -7.70 19.09 7.16
C LYS A 190 -8.31 20.35 7.78
N ARG A 191 -7.48 21.32 8.12
CA ARG A 191 -7.87 22.68 8.44
C ARG A 191 -8.44 23.37 7.20
N ASP A 192 -9.45 24.22 7.37
CA ASP A 192 -10.26 24.75 6.25
C ASP A 192 -9.47 25.63 5.27
N ASP A 193 -8.42 26.29 5.77
CA ASP A 193 -7.54 27.17 4.97
C ASP A 193 -6.54 26.41 4.09
N LEU A 194 -6.42 25.10 4.23
CA LEU A 194 -5.48 24.27 3.47
C LEU A 194 -6.10 23.73 2.18
N ASN A 195 -5.30 23.64 1.12
CA ASN A 195 -5.70 22.94 -0.11
C ASN A 195 -5.90 21.45 0.14
N SER A 196 -6.82 20.81 -0.58
CA SER A 196 -7.06 19.37 -0.48
C SER A 196 -6.03 18.58 -1.28
N PHE A 197 -5.61 17.45 -0.69
CA PHE A 197 -4.82 16.41 -1.35
C PHE A 197 -5.65 15.13 -1.61
N ALA A 198 -6.94 15.12 -1.25
CA ALA A 198 -7.81 13.97 -1.49
C ALA A 198 -7.88 13.63 -2.98
N GLY A 199 -7.69 12.35 -3.32
CA GLY A 199 -7.66 11.85 -4.69
C GLY A 199 -6.34 12.13 -5.45
N GLN A 200 -5.35 12.78 -4.82
CA GLN A 200 -4.04 12.97 -5.45
C GLN A 200 -3.17 11.73 -5.32
N LYS A 201 -2.44 11.43 -6.39
CA LYS A 201 -1.47 10.33 -6.44
C LYS A 201 -0.04 10.84 -6.28
N TYR A 202 0.78 10.00 -5.70
CA TYR A 202 2.20 10.21 -5.45
C TYR A 202 2.97 9.02 -6.02
N PRO A 203 4.04 9.21 -6.80
CA PRO A 203 4.79 8.10 -7.37
C PRO A 203 5.56 7.33 -6.29
N HIS A 204 5.83 6.06 -6.56
CA HIS A 204 6.59 5.16 -5.66
C HIS A 204 7.97 5.70 -5.27
N THR A 205 8.54 6.59 -6.08
CA THR A 205 9.84 7.23 -5.81
C THR A 205 9.82 8.18 -4.62
N ASP A 206 8.65 8.71 -4.23
CA ASP A 206 8.52 9.61 -3.07
C ASP A 206 8.70 8.84 -1.74
N ILE A 207 8.41 7.52 -1.73
CA ILE A 207 8.65 6.63 -0.60
C ILE A 207 9.43 5.40 -1.11
N PRO A 208 10.77 5.47 -1.18
CA PRO A 208 11.61 4.43 -1.76
C PRO A 208 11.55 3.10 -0.98
N ALA A 209 12.01 2.01 -1.59
CA ALA A 209 11.86 0.65 -1.07
C ALA A 209 12.41 0.47 0.35
N GLN A 210 13.61 1.03 0.66
CA GLN A 210 14.19 0.95 2.01
C GLN A 210 13.33 1.69 3.06
N ALA A 211 12.68 2.80 2.70
CA ALA A 211 11.77 3.50 3.60
C ALA A 211 10.52 2.67 3.86
N ARG A 212 9.94 2.03 2.81
CA ARG A 212 8.79 1.12 2.97
C ARG A 212 9.12 -0.07 3.87
N GLN A 213 10.32 -0.65 3.75
CA GLN A 213 10.77 -1.72 4.64
C GLN A 213 10.84 -1.27 6.10
N LEU A 214 11.30 -0.05 6.36
CA LEU A 214 11.31 0.51 7.71
C LEU A 214 9.89 0.74 8.25
N TYR A 215 8.95 1.18 7.43
CA TYR A 215 7.54 1.32 7.82
C TYR A 215 6.89 -0.02 8.18
N VAL A 216 7.35 -1.13 7.63
CA VAL A 216 6.91 -2.46 8.03
C VAL A 216 7.50 -2.86 9.40
N ARG A 217 8.78 -2.52 9.66
CA ARG A 217 9.49 -2.87 10.91
C ARG A 217 9.08 -1.97 12.08
N ASN A 218 8.94 -0.67 11.85
CA ASN A 218 8.54 0.33 12.83
C ASN A 218 7.30 1.08 12.33
N GLN A 219 6.16 0.74 12.89
CA GLN A 219 4.86 1.19 12.42
C GLN A 219 4.53 2.64 12.80
N LEU A 220 5.35 3.29 13.62
CA LEU A 220 5.17 4.66 14.05
C LEU A 220 6.42 5.49 13.76
N ARG A 221 6.27 6.58 13.01
CA ARG A 221 7.33 7.53 12.69
C ARG A 221 6.91 8.95 13.04
N VAL A 222 7.74 9.64 13.82
CA VAL A 222 7.53 11.05 14.21
C VAL A 222 8.67 11.92 13.71
N ILE A 223 8.34 13.12 13.27
CA ILE A 223 9.27 14.22 13.03
C ILE A 223 8.67 15.42 13.77
N ALA A 224 9.32 15.83 14.86
CA ALA A 224 8.81 16.91 15.71
C ALA A 224 9.03 18.30 15.09
N ASP A 225 10.11 18.45 14.34
CA ASP A 225 10.48 19.68 13.62
C ASP A 225 11.35 19.29 12.41
N VAL A 226 10.98 19.68 11.20
CA VAL A 226 11.77 19.39 9.98
C VAL A 226 13.08 20.20 9.92
N ASP A 227 13.18 21.27 10.69
CA ASP A 227 14.35 22.16 10.73
C ASP A 227 15.29 21.86 11.92
N TYR A 228 15.06 20.73 12.61
CA TYR A 228 15.93 20.34 13.70
C TYR A 228 17.40 20.12 13.29
N ILE A 229 18.31 20.35 14.23
CA ILE A 229 19.72 20.00 14.07
C ILE A 229 19.93 18.56 14.58
N PRO A 230 20.40 17.63 13.73
CA PRO A 230 20.65 16.25 14.16
C PRO A 230 21.69 16.19 15.30
N VAL A 231 21.37 15.45 16.36
CA VAL A 231 22.25 15.21 17.49
C VAL A 231 23.08 13.96 17.26
N PRO A 232 24.41 14.05 17.16
CA PRO A 232 25.27 12.89 16.92
C PRO A 232 25.22 11.89 18.08
N LEU A 233 25.32 10.60 17.74
CA LEU A 233 25.65 9.54 18.68
C LEU A 233 27.15 9.42 18.80
N LEU A 234 27.63 9.24 20.02
CA LEU A 234 29.02 9.06 20.38
C LEU A 234 29.22 7.65 20.93
N THR A 235 30.40 7.07 20.69
CA THR A 235 30.84 5.78 21.23
C THR A 235 32.31 5.88 21.63
N ARG A 236 32.78 4.99 22.49
CA ARG A 236 34.21 4.87 22.77
C ARG A 236 34.91 4.31 21.54
N GLY A 237 35.86 5.04 20.99
CA GLY A 237 36.76 4.55 19.95
C GLY A 237 37.85 3.69 20.57
N ASP A 238 37.73 2.37 20.55
CA ASP A 238 38.85 1.45 20.66
C ASP A 238 39.32 1.12 19.26
N GLU A 239 40.64 1.10 19.01
CA GLU A 239 41.28 0.79 17.72
C GLU A 239 40.89 -0.59 17.17
N ASN A 240 40.25 -1.45 17.96
CA ASN A 240 39.77 -2.80 17.65
C ASN A 240 38.24 -2.94 17.57
N THR A 241 37.45 -1.91 17.83
CA THR A 241 36.00 -1.98 17.60
C THR A 241 35.76 -1.64 16.14
N ASP A 242 35.51 -2.69 15.36
CA ASP A 242 34.80 -2.61 14.07
C ASP A 242 33.75 -1.50 14.16
N ASN A 243 33.76 -0.57 13.20
CA ASN A 243 32.83 0.57 13.08
C ASN A 243 31.36 0.11 13.10
N ARG A 244 30.88 -0.38 14.22
CA ARG A 244 29.53 -0.86 14.37
C ARG A 244 28.59 0.33 14.49
N SER A 245 28.02 0.67 13.37
CA SER A 245 26.91 1.63 13.30
C SER A 245 25.70 1.04 14.03
N LEU A 246 25.12 1.78 14.99
CA LEU A 246 23.94 1.35 15.72
C LEU A 246 22.70 1.38 14.81
N ASP A 247 22.04 0.23 14.65
CA ASP A 247 20.77 0.15 13.92
C ASP A 247 19.65 0.75 14.77
N LEU A 248 19.09 1.87 14.28
CA LEU A 248 18.00 2.62 14.89
C LEU A 248 16.65 2.34 14.20
N SER A 249 16.49 1.20 13.54
CA SER A 249 15.24 0.87 12.82
C SER A 249 14.00 1.02 13.71
N LEU A 250 14.08 0.62 14.98
CA LEU A 250 12.97 0.69 15.93
C LEU A 250 12.90 2.01 16.71
N SER A 251 13.91 2.87 16.58
CA SER A 251 13.99 4.13 17.32
C SER A 251 13.02 5.18 16.81
N VAL A 252 12.30 5.80 17.73
CA VAL A 252 11.40 6.94 17.49
C VAL A 252 12.22 8.22 17.27
N LEU A 253 13.30 8.41 18.04
CA LEU A 253 14.19 9.58 17.95
C LEU A 253 15.14 9.52 16.74
N ARG A 254 15.23 8.41 16.02
CA ARG A 254 16.11 8.27 14.85
C ARG A 254 16.03 9.47 13.92
N SER A 255 17.17 10.03 13.53
CA SER A 255 17.24 11.12 12.53
C SER A 255 16.65 10.69 11.18
N VAL A 256 16.20 11.66 10.44
CA VAL A 256 15.52 11.50 9.14
C VAL A 256 16.52 11.77 8.03
N SER A 257 16.37 11.11 6.88
CA SER A 257 17.12 11.42 5.68
C SER A 257 16.98 12.91 5.32
N PRO A 258 18.09 13.62 5.03
CA PRO A 258 18.05 15.02 4.60
C PRO A 258 17.17 15.24 3.36
N ILE A 259 17.10 14.25 2.46
CA ILE A 259 16.24 14.30 1.27
C ILE A 259 14.78 14.35 1.68
N HIS A 260 14.37 13.53 2.65
CA HIS A 260 12.99 13.52 3.12
C HIS A 260 12.64 14.81 3.88
N LEU A 261 13.56 15.35 4.69
CA LEU A 261 13.36 16.65 5.33
C LEU A 261 13.17 17.76 4.29
N GLN A 262 13.97 17.76 3.22
CA GLN A 262 13.82 18.75 2.15
C GLN A 262 12.50 18.58 1.40
N TYR A 263 12.03 17.35 1.19
CA TYR A 263 10.71 17.06 0.61
C TYR A 263 9.58 17.69 1.45
N LEU A 264 9.62 17.51 2.78
CA LEU A 264 8.63 18.08 3.70
C LEU A 264 8.68 19.61 3.73
N ARG A 265 9.88 20.21 3.72
CA ARG A 265 10.05 21.69 3.60
C ARG A 265 9.42 22.22 2.31
N ASN A 266 9.61 21.51 1.20
CA ASN A 266 9.02 21.90 -0.08
C ASN A 266 7.48 21.83 -0.06
N MET A 267 6.90 20.94 0.78
CA MET A 267 5.46 20.89 1.06
C MET A 267 4.98 21.95 2.07
N GLY A 268 5.91 22.70 2.69
CA GLY A 268 5.59 23.63 3.77
C GLY A 268 5.23 22.95 5.09
N VAL A 269 5.56 21.67 5.26
CA VAL A 269 5.25 20.88 6.45
C VAL A 269 6.39 20.99 7.46
N CYS A 270 6.07 21.33 8.72
CA CYS A 270 7.06 21.48 9.79
C CYS A 270 7.16 20.26 10.72
N ALA A 271 6.07 19.53 10.92
CA ALA A 271 6.07 18.32 11.75
C ALA A 271 5.18 17.23 11.15
N THR A 272 5.53 15.95 11.37
CA THR A 272 4.77 14.81 10.86
C THR A 272 4.63 13.69 11.89
N LEU A 273 3.50 12.97 11.80
CA LEU A 273 3.31 11.65 12.38
C LEU A 273 2.86 10.72 11.27
N THR A 274 3.51 9.58 11.13
CA THR A 274 3.12 8.54 10.16
C THR A 274 2.90 7.22 10.89
N ILE A 275 1.78 6.55 10.59
CA ILE A 275 1.42 5.24 11.12
C ILE A 275 1.22 4.29 9.96
N SER A 276 1.86 3.12 10.02
CA SER A 276 1.78 2.09 8.99
C SER A 276 0.49 1.29 9.11
N LEU A 277 -0.16 1.05 7.98
CA LEU A 277 -1.30 0.16 7.85
C LEU A 277 -0.81 -1.11 7.13
N LEU A 278 -0.72 -2.21 7.88
CA LEU A 278 -0.17 -3.48 7.37
C LEU A 278 -1.28 -4.49 7.08
N GLN A 279 -1.21 -5.14 5.93
CA GLN A 279 -2.06 -6.28 5.59
C GLN A 279 -1.17 -7.51 5.33
N LYS A 280 -1.29 -8.56 6.13
CA LYS A 280 -0.46 -9.78 6.00
C LYS A 280 1.05 -9.47 5.92
N ASN A 281 1.54 -8.60 6.80
CA ASN A 281 2.93 -8.11 6.83
C ASN A 281 3.39 -7.33 5.58
N THR A 282 2.46 -6.89 4.74
CA THR A 282 2.72 -6.03 3.59
C THR A 282 2.18 -4.63 3.87
N LEU A 283 2.91 -3.61 3.46
CA LEU A 283 2.50 -2.22 3.63
C LEU A 283 1.34 -1.91 2.67
N TRP A 284 0.11 -1.89 3.20
CA TRP A 284 -1.10 -1.54 2.46
C TRP A 284 -1.23 -0.03 2.27
N GLY A 285 -0.84 0.73 3.29
CA GLY A 285 -1.00 2.17 3.31
C GLY A 285 -0.41 2.82 4.53
N LEU A 286 -0.65 4.12 4.68
CA LEU A 286 -0.18 4.95 5.78
C LEU A 286 -1.31 5.85 6.28
N ILE A 287 -1.35 6.12 7.59
CA ILE A 287 -1.98 7.32 8.13
C ILE A 287 -0.87 8.37 8.21
N THR A 288 -0.99 9.46 7.46
CA THR A 288 -0.01 10.55 7.46
C THR A 288 -0.61 11.82 8.03
N CYS A 289 0.03 12.35 9.07
CA CYS A 289 -0.41 13.57 9.74
C CYS A 289 0.64 14.66 9.48
N HIS A 290 0.20 15.85 9.06
CA HIS A 290 1.04 17.00 8.78
C HIS A 290 0.66 18.19 9.66
N HIS A 291 1.66 18.90 10.17
CA HIS A 291 1.49 20.13 10.93
C HIS A 291 2.39 21.24 10.36
N TYR A 292 1.92 22.46 10.37
CA TYR A 292 2.59 23.59 9.70
C TYR A 292 3.40 24.46 10.68
N THR A 293 3.58 23.97 11.90
CA THR A 293 4.55 24.48 12.90
C THR A 293 5.20 23.27 13.58
N PRO A 294 6.38 23.42 14.21
CA PRO A 294 6.97 22.36 15.02
C PRO A 294 6.00 21.84 16.08
N LYS A 295 5.95 20.52 16.28
CA LYS A 295 5.01 19.87 17.19
C LYS A 295 5.60 18.63 17.82
N ILE A 296 5.80 18.67 19.14
CA ILE A 296 6.12 17.49 19.94
C ILE A 296 4.80 16.82 20.33
N LEU A 297 4.66 15.54 20.01
CA LEU A 297 3.48 14.77 20.36
C LEU A 297 3.80 13.87 21.55
N PRO A 298 3.03 13.96 22.67
CA PRO A 298 3.25 13.14 23.84
C PRO A 298 3.22 11.65 23.53
N HIS A 299 4.02 10.85 24.23
CA HIS A 299 4.15 9.41 24.02
C HIS A 299 2.80 8.70 24.03
N TYR A 300 1.95 8.94 25.04
CA TYR A 300 0.64 8.29 25.13
C TYR A 300 -0.33 8.70 24.01
N THR A 301 -0.23 9.93 23.49
CA THR A 301 -1.00 10.36 22.30
C THR A 301 -0.54 9.59 21.07
N ARG A 302 0.76 9.36 20.91
CA ARG A 302 1.29 8.53 19.82
C ARG A 302 0.83 7.08 19.92
N LEU A 303 0.83 6.50 21.12
CA LEU A 303 0.32 5.14 21.34
C LEU A 303 -1.20 5.05 21.07
N SER A 304 -1.98 6.05 21.50
CA SER A 304 -3.38 6.11 21.16
C SER A 304 -3.60 6.14 19.65
N ALA A 305 -2.84 6.98 18.94
CA ALA A 305 -2.91 7.07 17.49
C ALA A 305 -2.50 5.74 16.82
N LEU A 306 -1.44 5.09 17.30
CA LEU A 306 -1.01 3.77 16.80
C LEU A 306 -2.09 2.71 17.00
N LEU A 307 -2.72 2.66 18.18
CA LEU A 307 -3.83 1.75 18.47
C LEU A 307 -4.99 1.93 17.48
N GLN A 308 -5.33 3.18 17.15
CA GLN A 308 -6.36 3.48 16.15
C GLN A 308 -5.95 2.99 14.76
N GLY A 309 -4.66 3.12 14.40
CA GLY A 309 -4.10 2.56 13.18
C GLY A 309 -4.23 1.02 13.12
N HIS A 310 -3.98 0.33 14.22
CA HIS A 310 -4.18 -1.13 14.31
C HIS A 310 -5.65 -1.53 14.14
N PHE A 311 -6.58 -0.79 14.74
CA PHE A 311 -8.00 -1.02 14.52
C PHE A 311 -8.38 -0.83 13.05
N LEU A 312 -7.95 0.26 12.41
CA LEU A 312 -8.20 0.45 10.98
C LEU A 312 -7.62 -0.71 10.17
N THR A 313 -6.37 -1.10 10.44
CA THR A 313 -5.72 -2.24 9.76
C THR A 313 -6.56 -3.52 9.86
N SER A 314 -7.10 -3.82 11.03
CA SER A 314 -7.97 -5.00 11.24
C SER A 314 -9.24 -4.95 10.38
N GLN A 315 -9.74 -3.76 10.07
CA GLN A 315 -10.98 -3.55 9.34
C GLN A 315 -10.80 -3.51 7.81
N ILE A 316 -9.60 -3.20 7.34
CA ILE A 316 -9.30 -3.12 5.90
C ILE A 316 -9.62 -4.46 5.21
N ALA A 317 -9.02 -5.55 5.69
CA ALA A 317 -9.22 -6.87 5.09
C ALA A 317 -10.68 -7.32 5.13
N VAL A 318 -11.36 -7.06 6.24
CA VAL A 318 -12.78 -7.44 6.43
C VAL A 318 -13.67 -6.74 5.40
N ARG A 319 -13.45 -5.43 5.18
CA ARG A 319 -14.27 -4.64 4.26
C ARG A 319 -13.92 -4.88 2.80
N GLU A 320 -12.66 -5.02 2.46
CA GLU A 320 -12.26 -5.38 1.10
C GLU A 320 -12.85 -6.75 0.70
N VAL A 321 -12.83 -7.73 1.62
CA VAL A 321 -13.47 -9.04 1.38
C VAL A 321 -14.99 -8.92 1.28
N ALA A 322 -15.63 -8.10 2.12
CA ALA A 322 -17.08 -7.89 2.08
C ALA A 322 -17.52 -7.23 0.76
N GLU A 323 -16.81 -6.19 0.31
CA GLU A 323 -17.07 -5.51 -0.97
C GLU A 323 -16.85 -6.45 -2.17
N GLU A 324 -15.83 -7.31 -2.11
CA GLU A 324 -15.58 -8.32 -3.15
C GLU A 324 -16.65 -9.42 -3.14
N PHE A 325 -17.13 -9.79 -1.95
CA PHE A 325 -18.20 -10.77 -1.80
C PHE A 325 -19.54 -10.29 -2.36
N GLU A 326 -19.93 -9.03 -2.11
CA GLU A 326 -21.15 -8.45 -2.69
C GLU A 326 -21.13 -8.50 -4.22
N VAL A 327 -20.02 -8.05 -4.83
CA VAL A 327 -19.85 -8.16 -6.29
C VAL A 327 -19.84 -9.61 -6.74
N GLY A 328 -19.21 -10.50 -5.95
CA GLY A 328 -19.17 -11.93 -6.22
C GLY A 328 -20.56 -12.57 -6.26
N GLN A 329 -21.45 -12.21 -5.35
CA GLN A 329 -22.83 -12.70 -5.33
C GLN A 329 -23.62 -12.30 -6.59
N ASP A 330 -23.49 -11.06 -7.02
CA ASP A 330 -24.18 -10.58 -8.23
C ASP A 330 -23.67 -11.29 -9.49
N VAL A 331 -22.36 -11.49 -9.60
CA VAL A 331 -21.71 -12.22 -10.70
C VAL A 331 -22.14 -13.69 -10.70
N GLU A 332 -22.15 -14.36 -9.53
CA GLU A 332 -22.55 -15.76 -9.40
C GLU A 332 -24.02 -15.97 -9.73
N LYS A 333 -24.89 -15.04 -9.30
CA LYS A 333 -26.30 -15.04 -9.66
C LYS A 333 -26.48 -14.90 -11.18
N ALA A 334 -25.72 -14.00 -11.82
CA ALA A 334 -25.75 -13.83 -13.27
C ALA A 334 -25.28 -15.08 -14.01
N LEU A 335 -24.18 -15.69 -13.53
CA LEU A 335 -23.66 -16.95 -14.06
C LEU A 335 -24.69 -18.09 -13.95
N SER A 336 -25.28 -18.28 -12.77
CA SER A 336 -26.29 -19.32 -12.52
C SER A 336 -27.51 -19.16 -13.44
N ASN A 337 -28.01 -17.93 -13.60
CA ASN A 337 -29.11 -17.64 -14.52
C ASN A 337 -28.74 -17.98 -15.96
N SER A 338 -27.56 -17.53 -16.43
CA SER A 338 -27.10 -17.79 -17.80
C SER A 338 -26.88 -19.28 -18.06
N LEU A 339 -26.35 -20.03 -17.11
CA LEU A 339 -26.19 -21.48 -17.22
C LEU A 339 -27.55 -22.20 -17.25
N SER A 340 -28.52 -21.77 -16.46
CA SER A 340 -29.87 -22.32 -16.49
C SER A 340 -30.53 -22.13 -17.86
N LEU A 341 -30.44 -20.92 -18.43
CA LEU A 341 -30.95 -20.62 -19.75
C LEU A 341 -30.23 -21.43 -20.85
N LEU A 342 -28.92 -21.59 -20.74
CA LEU A 342 -28.11 -22.41 -21.64
C LEU A 342 -28.57 -23.87 -21.63
N HIS A 343 -28.92 -24.44 -20.48
CA HIS A 343 -29.39 -25.82 -20.37
C HIS A 343 -30.83 -26.00 -20.89
N GLN A 344 -31.68 -24.98 -20.79
CA GLN A 344 -33.08 -25.02 -21.20
C GLN A 344 -33.29 -24.79 -22.70
N ASN A 345 -32.34 -24.12 -23.39
CA ASN A 345 -32.47 -23.73 -24.79
C ASN A 345 -31.44 -24.41 -25.68
N GLU A 346 -31.90 -25.31 -26.57
CA GLU A 346 -31.00 -25.96 -27.53
C GLU A 346 -30.36 -24.97 -28.52
N ASN A 347 -31.06 -23.90 -28.87
CA ASN A 347 -30.59 -22.83 -29.76
C ASN A 347 -30.16 -21.57 -28.99
N PHE A 348 -29.53 -21.76 -27.85
CA PHE A 348 -29.18 -20.65 -26.93
C PHE A 348 -28.50 -19.47 -27.63
N ILE A 349 -27.55 -19.72 -28.53
CA ILE A 349 -26.81 -18.66 -29.21
C ILE A 349 -27.73 -17.83 -30.09
N GLU A 350 -28.67 -18.48 -30.75
CA GLU A 350 -29.59 -17.85 -31.71
C GLU A 350 -30.73 -17.08 -31.00
N ASP A 351 -31.18 -17.59 -29.83
CA ASP A 351 -32.43 -17.13 -29.21
C ASP A 351 -32.19 -16.26 -27.96
N MET A 352 -31.01 -16.40 -27.27
CA MET A 352 -30.78 -15.82 -25.95
C MET A 352 -29.50 -14.96 -25.86
N TRP A 353 -28.91 -14.53 -26.99
CA TRP A 353 -27.68 -13.77 -27.05
C TRP A 353 -27.77 -12.36 -26.40
N ASP A 354 -28.95 -11.79 -26.26
CA ASP A 354 -29.22 -10.47 -25.70
C ASP A 354 -29.65 -10.50 -24.24
N GLU A 355 -29.56 -11.68 -23.60
CA GLU A 355 -29.92 -11.83 -22.19
C GLU A 355 -29.03 -10.96 -21.28
N PRO A 356 -29.61 -10.08 -20.44
CA PRO A 356 -28.85 -9.15 -19.60
C PRO A 356 -27.88 -9.81 -18.61
N SER A 357 -28.13 -11.05 -18.22
CA SER A 357 -27.25 -11.80 -17.32
C SER A 357 -25.88 -12.06 -17.96
N LEU A 358 -25.79 -12.18 -19.29
CA LEU A 358 -24.52 -12.38 -20.01
C LEU A 358 -23.54 -11.21 -19.84
N LEU A 359 -24.03 -9.98 -19.83
CA LEU A 359 -23.21 -8.79 -19.54
C LEU A 359 -22.76 -8.78 -18.07
N LYS A 360 -23.64 -9.18 -17.17
CA LYS A 360 -23.39 -9.13 -15.70
C LYS A 360 -22.40 -10.18 -15.24
N ILE A 361 -22.20 -11.30 -15.96
CA ILE A 361 -21.20 -12.33 -15.65
C ILE A 361 -19.81 -11.70 -15.44
N ALA A 362 -19.48 -10.70 -16.25
CA ALA A 362 -18.20 -10.01 -16.18
C ALA A 362 -18.34 -8.50 -15.90
N ASN A 363 -19.51 -8.02 -15.47
CA ASN A 363 -19.82 -6.59 -15.36
C ASN A 363 -19.36 -5.80 -16.61
N ALA A 364 -19.60 -6.36 -17.76
CA ALA A 364 -19.17 -5.84 -19.05
C ALA A 364 -20.14 -4.77 -19.59
N THR A 365 -19.64 -3.89 -20.44
CA THR A 365 -20.48 -2.90 -21.16
C THR A 365 -20.93 -3.39 -22.52
N GLY A 366 -20.25 -4.40 -23.08
CA GLY A 366 -20.57 -5.06 -24.33
C GLY A 366 -20.27 -6.56 -24.26
N PHE A 367 -21.01 -7.31 -25.08
CA PHE A 367 -20.90 -8.77 -25.16
C PHE A 367 -21.01 -9.21 -26.60
N VAL A 368 -20.18 -10.16 -27.01
CA VAL A 368 -20.15 -10.70 -28.37
C VAL A 368 -19.98 -12.20 -28.36
N ILE A 369 -20.78 -12.91 -29.15
CA ILE A 369 -20.52 -14.28 -29.57
C ILE A 369 -20.30 -14.27 -31.08
N TYR A 370 -19.16 -14.77 -31.54
CA TYR A 370 -18.92 -15.08 -32.94
C TYR A 370 -19.01 -16.59 -33.13
N TYR A 371 -19.98 -17.03 -33.91
CA TYR A 371 -20.26 -18.45 -34.12
C TYR A 371 -20.67 -18.75 -35.54
N LYS A 372 -19.95 -19.64 -36.21
CA LYS A 372 -20.22 -20.07 -37.61
C LYS A 372 -20.41 -18.90 -38.58
N GLY A 373 -19.56 -17.89 -38.51
CA GLY A 373 -19.59 -16.72 -39.39
C GLY A 373 -20.67 -15.69 -39.06
N LYS A 374 -21.42 -15.85 -37.96
CA LYS A 374 -22.43 -14.89 -37.51
C LYS A 374 -21.97 -14.21 -36.20
N ILE A 375 -22.30 -12.93 -36.08
CA ILE A 375 -22.06 -12.13 -34.89
C ILE A 375 -23.39 -11.99 -34.15
N TYR A 376 -23.36 -12.30 -32.86
CA TYR A 376 -24.42 -12.05 -31.88
C TYR A 376 -23.86 -11.10 -30.83
N GLN A 377 -24.50 -9.96 -30.67
CA GLN A 377 -23.92 -8.89 -29.82
C GLN A 377 -24.98 -8.16 -29.00
N SER A 378 -24.60 -7.80 -27.76
CA SER A 378 -25.44 -7.06 -26.83
C SER A 378 -24.66 -5.95 -26.15
N GLY A 379 -25.32 -4.84 -25.81
CA GLY A 379 -24.70 -3.69 -25.16
C GLY A 379 -23.85 -2.84 -26.11
N ASN A 380 -22.79 -2.20 -25.55
CA ASN A 380 -21.88 -1.33 -26.30
C ASN A 380 -20.79 -2.16 -27.00
N VAL A 381 -20.89 -2.29 -28.30
CA VAL A 381 -19.99 -3.11 -29.13
C VAL A 381 -19.50 -2.28 -30.32
N PRO A 382 -18.23 -2.49 -30.79
CA PRO A 382 -17.74 -1.86 -32.02
C PRO A 382 -18.55 -2.26 -33.25
N GLU A 383 -18.51 -1.46 -34.31
CA GLU A 383 -19.08 -1.81 -35.62
C GLU A 383 -18.39 -3.07 -36.18
N GLN A 384 -19.11 -3.80 -37.05
CA GLN A 384 -18.61 -5.07 -37.59
C GLN A 384 -17.27 -4.94 -38.34
N GLU A 385 -17.02 -3.80 -38.98
CA GLU A 385 -15.81 -3.51 -39.73
C GLU A 385 -14.56 -3.50 -38.81
N ASP A 386 -14.71 -3.08 -37.57
CA ASP A 386 -13.64 -3.06 -36.57
C ASP A 386 -13.62 -4.34 -35.70
N LEU A 387 -14.79 -4.95 -35.49
CA LEU A 387 -14.94 -6.12 -34.64
C LEU A 387 -14.38 -7.40 -35.30
N LEU A 388 -14.60 -7.60 -36.61
CA LEU A 388 -14.13 -8.80 -37.33
C LEU A 388 -12.59 -8.92 -37.35
N PRO A 389 -11.81 -7.86 -37.63
CA PRO A 389 -10.35 -7.92 -37.54
C PRO A 389 -9.87 -8.22 -36.13
N LEU A 390 -10.53 -7.67 -35.09
CA LEU A 390 -10.21 -7.95 -33.69
C LEU A 390 -10.41 -9.45 -33.39
N LEU A 391 -11.60 -10.00 -33.72
CA LEU A 391 -11.92 -11.41 -33.51
C LEU A 391 -10.92 -12.33 -34.21
N LYS A 392 -10.57 -12.02 -35.45
CA LYS A 392 -9.58 -12.77 -36.22
C LYS A 392 -8.21 -12.76 -35.53
N THR A 393 -7.74 -11.59 -35.13
CA THR A 393 -6.45 -11.46 -34.42
C THR A 393 -6.44 -12.25 -33.12
N LEU A 394 -7.51 -12.20 -32.34
CA LEU A 394 -7.63 -12.93 -31.07
C LEU A 394 -7.65 -14.44 -31.29
N SER A 395 -8.41 -14.94 -32.29
CA SER A 395 -8.46 -16.37 -32.57
C SER A 395 -7.15 -16.94 -33.10
N GLU A 396 -6.37 -16.16 -33.85
CA GLU A 396 -5.05 -16.54 -34.35
C GLU A 396 -4.00 -16.56 -33.23
N LYS A 397 -4.01 -15.56 -32.33
CA LYS A 397 -3.03 -15.45 -31.25
C LYS A 397 -3.37 -16.36 -30.05
N TYR A 398 -4.66 -16.58 -29.77
CA TYR A 398 -5.15 -17.31 -28.58
C TYR A 398 -6.16 -18.42 -28.96
N PRO A 399 -5.76 -19.43 -29.77
CA PRO A 399 -6.68 -20.40 -30.35
C PRO A 399 -7.30 -21.38 -29.35
N SER A 400 -6.66 -21.58 -28.20
CA SER A 400 -7.10 -22.53 -27.16
C SER A 400 -7.07 -21.96 -25.74
N GLU A 401 -6.53 -20.76 -25.57
CA GLU A 401 -6.40 -20.09 -24.27
C GLU A 401 -7.34 -18.88 -24.23
N GLY A 402 -7.79 -18.53 -23.04
CA GLY A 402 -8.48 -17.26 -22.81
C GLY A 402 -7.47 -16.11 -22.72
N LEU A 403 -7.89 -14.92 -23.08
CA LEU A 403 -7.17 -13.67 -22.88
C LEU A 403 -8.00 -12.72 -22.03
N HIS A 404 -7.39 -12.04 -21.09
CA HIS A 404 -7.98 -10.87 -20.46
C HIS A 404 -6.96 -9.74 -20.39
N THR A 405 -7.42 -8.52 -20.62
CA THR A 405 -6.63 -7.30 -20.48
C THR A 405 -7.55 -6.12 -20.18
N ASP A 406 -7.09 -5.16 -19.42
CA ASP A 406 -7.77 -3.87 -19.23
C ASP A 406 -7.24 -2.78 -20.19
N ARG A 407 -6.24 -3.13 -21.03
CA ARG A 407 -5.65 -2.27 -22.05
C ARG A 407 -5.48 -3.03 -23.36
N LEU A 408 -6.51 -2.99 -24.21
CA LEU A 408 -6.53 -3.73 -25.49
C LEU A 408 -5.36 -3.35 -26.41
N LEU A 409 -4.89 -2.11 -26.34
CA LEU A 409 -3.78 -1.62 -27.16
C LEU A 409 -2.48 -2.42 -26.97
N ASP A 410 -2.29 -3.06 -25.80
CA ASP A 410 -1.09 -3.87 -25.53
C ASP A 410 -1.07 -5.19 -26.33
N VAL A 411 -2.21 -5.64 -26.82
CA VAL A 411 -2.37 -6.93 -27.53
C VAL A 411 -2.90 -6.79 -28.95
N TYR A 412 -3.48 -5.64 -29.30
CA TYR A 412 -4.08 -5.34 -30.59
C TYR A 412 -3.75 -3.93 -31.07
N GLU A 413 -2.99 -3.79 -32.15
CA GLU A 413 -2.44 -2.52 -32.66
C GLU A 413 -3.51 -1.46 -32.97
N ASN A 414 -4.70 -1.90 -33.45
CA ASN A 414 -5.83 -1.01 -33.72
C ASN A 414 -6.75 -0.79 -32.50
N GLY A 415 -6.30 -1.14 -31.28
CA GLY A 415 -7.07 -1.02 -30.05
C GLY A 415 -7.58 0.39 -29.75
N GLU A 416 -6.86 1.43 -30.20
CA GLU A 416 -7.27 2.82 -30.02
C GLU A 416 -8.59 3.15 -30.74
N LYS A 417 -8.82 2.60 -31.94
CA LYS A 417 -10.04 2.85 -32.72
C LYS A 417 -11.30 2.34 -32.02
N VAL A 418 -11.17 1.24 -31.29
CA VAL A 418 -12.28 0.56 -30.61
C VAL A 418 -12.35 0.87 -29.11
N ALA A 419 -11.40 1.64 -28.55
CA ALA A 419 -11.27 1.87 -27.12
C ALA A 419 -12.55 2.40 -26.45
N LYS A 420 -13.33 3.24 -27.16
CA LYS A 420 -14.60 3.76 -26.63
C LYS A 420 -15.63 2.65 -26.33
N TYR A 421 -15.45 1.44 -26.91
CA TYR A 421 -16.29 0.27 -26.70
C TYR A 421 -15.55 -0.86 -25.99
N ALA A 422 -14.27 -1.08 -26.33
CA ALA A 422 -13.45 -2.23 -25.99
C ALA A 422 -12.04 -1.82 -25.60
N ALA A 423 -11.88 -0.97 -24.59
CA ALA A 423 -10.56 -0.68 -24.01
C ALA A 423 -10.04 -1.87 -23.19
N GLY A 424 -10.94 -2.62 -22.53
CA GLY A 424 -10.65 -3.89 -21.88
C GLY A 424 -11.47 -5.03 -22.46
N ILE A 425 -10.89 -6.22 -22.53
CA ILE A 425 -11.56 -7.42 -23.04
C ILE A 425 -11.31 -8.65 -22.17
N VAL A 426 -12.30 -9.57 -22.16
CA VAL A 426 -12.14 -10.98 -21.80
C VAL A 426 -12.57 -11.79 -23.00
N TYR A 427 -11.68 -12.61 -23.53
CA TYR A 427 -11.89 -13.47 -24.71
C TYR A 427 -11.72 -14.94 -24.36
N HIS A 428 -12.59 -15.79 -24.88
CA HIS A 428 -12.43 -17.24 -24.86
C HIS A 428 -12.82 -17.83 -26.23
N SER A 429 -12.00 -18.75 -26.75
CA SER A 429 -12.35 -19.58 -27.88
C SER A 429 -13.45 -20.58 -27.47
N ILE A 430 -14.47 -20.76 -28.30
CA ILE A 430 -15.59 -21.70 -28.05
C ILE A 430 -15.57 -22.94 -28.95
N THR A 431 -14.80 -22.91 -30.04
CA THR A 431 -14.61 -24.06 -30.93
C THR A 431 -13.13 -24.13 -31.34
N ALA A 432 -12.41 -25.17 -30.93
CA ALA A 432 -11.00 -25.32 -31.24
C ALA A 432 -10.74 -25.34 -32.77
N GLY A 433 -9.73 -24.58 -33.21
CA GLY A 433 -9.31 -24.51 -34.60
C GLY A 433 -10.22 -23.68 -35.52
N THR A 434 -11.15 -22.94 -34.95
CA THR A 434 -12.02 -22.00 -35.69
C THR A 434 -11.85 -20.59 -35.14
N SER A 435 -12.47 -19.60 -35.81
CA SER A 435 -12.53 -18.23 -35.28
C SER A 435 -13.70 -18.01 -34.30
N ASP A 436 -14.43 -19.09 -33.94
CA ASP A 436 -15.56 -18.97 -33.03
C ASP A 436 -15.09 -18.61 -31.63
N GLY A 437 -15.69 -17.58 -31.05
CA GLY A 437 -15.26 -17.04 -29.76
C GLY A 437 -16.34 -16.24 -29.07
N ILE A 438 -16.11 -16.01 -27.78
CA ILE A 438 -16.94 -15.20 -26.91
C ILE A 438 -16.12 -14.08 -26.31
N LEU A 439 -16.65 -12.85 -26.27
CA LEU A 439 -15.99 -11.67 -25.73
C LEU A 439 -16.90 -10.92 -24.78
N TRP A 440 -16.33 -10.48 -23.69
CA TRP A 440 -16.86 -9.42 -22.83
C TRP A 440 -15.99 -8.18 -23.01
N LEU A 441 -16.65 -7.03 -23.21
CA LEU A 441 -16.00 -5.77 -23.55
C LEU A 441 -16.28 -4.75 -22.46
N ARG A 442 -15.26 -3.99 -22.09
CA ARG A 442 -15.39 -2.79 -21.24
C ARG A 442 -14.93 -1.57 -22.01
N LYS A 443 -15.77 -0.56 -22.02
CA LYS A 443 -15.43 0.74 -22.60
C LYS A 443 -14.26 1.39 -21.88
N GLU A 444 -13.61 2.30 -22.58
CA GLU A 444 -12.63 3.21 -21.99
C GLU A 444 -13.21 3.93 -20.77
N ARG A 445 -12.44 3.92 -19.69
CA ARG A 445 -12.64 4.81 -18.56
C ARG A 445 -11.61 5.93 -18.68
N ARG A 446 -12.02 7.08 -19.19
CA ARG A 446 -11.18 8.26 -19.14
C ARG A 446 -11.03 8.67 -17.69
N GLU A 447 -9.85 8.55 -17.17
CA GLU A 447 -9.52 8.93 -15.82
C GLU A 447 -8.44 10.01 -15.87
N THR A 448 -8.69 11.13 -15.20
CA THR A 448 -7.66 12.12 -14.96
C THR A 448 -6.95 11.75 -13.68
N ILE A 449 -5.72 11.28 -13.78
CA ILE A 449 -4.89 11.05 -12.61
C ILE A 449 -4.34 12.40 -12.16
N ASN A 450 -4.68 12.76 -10.96
CA ASN A 450 -4.20 13.97 -10.30
C ASN A 450 -2.92 13.64 -9.54
N TRP A 451 -1.77 13.92 -10.13
CA TRP A 451 -0.49 13.77 -9.45
C TRP A 451 -0.18 15.00 -8.60
N ALA A 452 0.36 14.80 -7.42
CA ALA A 452 0.94 15.88 -6.61
C ALA A 452 2.29 16.31 -7.21
N GLY A 453 2.26 17.08 -8.28
CA GLY A 453 3.42 17.46 -9.10
C GLY A 453 3.76 16.45 -10.20
N ASN A 454 4.61 16.82 -11.16
CA ASN A 454 4.97 16.00 -12.31
C ASN A 454 5.73 14.72 -11.87
N PRO A 455 5.19 13.50 -12.07
CA PRO A 455 5.81 12.27 -11.64
C PRO A 455 7.13 11.95 -12.36
N HIS A 456 7.37 12.51 -13.56
CA HIS A 456 8.52 12.19 -14.41
C HIS A 456 9.74 13.11 -14.21
N LYS A 457 9.68 14.14 -13.35
CA LYS A 457 10.74 15.16 -13.20
C LYS A 457 11.48 15.10 -11.85
N ALA A 458 11.69 13.96 -11.27
CA ALA A 458 12.46 13.83 -10.02
C ALA A 458 13.99 13.94 -10.20
N VAL A 459 14.48 14.15 -11.42
CA VAL A 459 15.90 14.07 -11.79
C VAL A 459 16.44 15.45 -12.15
N LEU A 460 17.40 15.99 -11.36
CA LEU A 460 18.21 17.14 -11.74
C LEU A 460 19.59 16.64 -12.20
N VAL A 461 20.01 17.11 -13.36
CA VAL A 461 21.41 16.96 -13.83
C VAL A 461 22.15 18.22 -13.39
N ASN A 462 23.23 18.09 -12.61
CA ASN A 462 24.08 19.23 -12.26
C ASN A 462 24.97 19.64 -13.45
N GLU A 463 25.65 20.79 -13.34
CA GLU A 463 26.55 21.31 -14.39
C GLU A 463 27.72 20.36 -14.72
N ALA A 464 28.02 19.41 -13.86
CA ALA A 464 29.05 18.36 -14.09
C ALA A 464 28.49 17.09 -14.76
N GLY A 465 27.20 17.07 -15.14
CA GLY A 465 26.57 15.91 -15.78
C GLY A 465 26.16 14.80 -14.81
N GLU A 466 26.32 15.01 -13.50
CA GLU A 466 25.88 14.05 -12.49
C GLU A 466 24.39 14.20 -12.24
N THR A 467 23.68 13.11 -12.30
CA THR A 467 22.28 13.02 -11.97
C THR A 467 22.08 12.98 -10.45
N ARG A 468 21.33 13.94 -9.90
CA ARG A 468 20.95 13.96 -8.48
C ARG A 468 19.43 13.85 -8.34
N LEU A 469 18.96 13.01 -7.43
CA LEU A 469 17.58 13.08 -6.96
C LEU A 469 17.41 14.45 -6.26
N SER A 470 16.56 15.26 -6.87
CA SER A 470 16.05 16.43 -6.17
C SER A 470 14.72 16.05 -5.57
N PRO A 471 14.53 16.27 -4.25
CA PRO A 471 13.20 16.19 -3.70
C PRO A 471 12.28 17.06 -4.53
N ARG A 472 11.09 16.57 -4.81
CA ARG A 472 10.08 17.29 -5.62
C ARG A 472 9.93 18.73 -5.13
N LYS A 473 10.05 19.70 -6.01
CA LYS A 473 9.99 21.12 -5.68
C LYS A 473 8.59 21.70 -5.76
N SER A 474 7.70 21.09 -6.55
CA SER A 474 6.33 21.55 -6.72
C SER A 474 5.35 20.41 -6.51
N PHE A 475 4.34 20.66 -5.71
CA PHE A 475 3.20 19.79 -5.44
C PHE A 475 1.93 20.34 -6.09
N GLU A 476 2.08 21.25 -7.06
CA GLU A 476 0.97 21.72 -7.86
C GLU A 476 0.36 20.56 -8.63
N LEU A 477 -0.98 20.58 -8.72
CA LEU A 477 -1.74 19.55 -9.40
C LEU A 477 -1.24 19.37 -10.85
N TRP A 478 -0.75 18.19 -11.15
CA TRP A 478 -0.37 17.78 -12.49
C TRP A 478 -1.36 16.71 -12.97
N MET A 479 -2.08 17.00 -14.03
CA MET A 479 -3.12 16.13 -14.54
C MET A 479 -2.59 15.27 -15.68
N GLU A 480 -2.69 13.96 -15.51
CA GLU A 480 -2.41 12.98 -16.54
C GLU A 480 -3.73 12.35 -17.01
N GLU A 481 -4.02 12.49 -18.29
CA GLU A 481 -5.20 11.84 -18.86
C GLU A 481 -4.82 10.41 -19.28
N VAL A 482 -5.35 9.42 -18.57
CA VAL A 482 -5.22 8.01 -18.94
C VAL A 482 -6.28 7.68 -19.96
N LYS A 483 -5.84 7.29 -21.16
CA LYS A 483 -6.68 6.88 -22.30
C LYS A 483 -6.50 5.40 -22.59
N ASN A 484 -7.45 4.85 -23.35
CA ASN A 484 -7.39 3.48 -23.87
C ASN A 484 -7.27 2.41 -22.78
N LYS A 485 -7.76 2.68 -21.58
CA LYS A 485 -7.78 1.75 -20.45
C LYS A 485 -9.19 1.61 -19.87
N SER A 486 -9.60 0.38 -19.55
CA SER A 486 -10.86 0.12 -18.85
C SER A 486 -10.65 -0.03 -17.33
N VAL A 487 -11.74 -0.21 -16.60
CA VAL A 487 -11.67 -0.74 -15.22
C VAL A 487 -11.08 -2.15 -15.28
N ALA A 488 -10.15 -2.46 -14.37
CA ALA A 488 -9.54 -3.78 -14.27
C ALA A 488 -10.59 -4.87 -14.00
N TRP A 489 -10.34 -6.07 -14.52
CA TRP A 489 -11.19 -7.24 -14.31
C TRP A 489 -10.95 -7.85 -12.92
N ARG A 490 -12.04 -8.14 -12.19
CA ARG A 490 -11.94 -8.84 -10.91
C ARG A 490 -11.78 -10.35 -11.13
N LYS A 491 -11.12 -11.03 -10.19
CA LYS A 491 -10.90 -12.49 -10.29
C LYS A 491 -12.21 -13.27 -10.41
N VAL A 492 -13.26 -12.86 -9.67
CA VAL A 492 -14.57 -13.51 -9.71
C VAL A 492 -15.22 -13.38 -11.10
N GLU A 493 -15.09 -12.21 -11.76
CA GLU A 493 -15.60 -11.96 -13.11
C GLU A 493 -14.88 -12.82 -14.15
N LEU A 494 -13.55 -12.91 -14.07
CA LEU A 494 -12.74 -13.76 -14.94
C LEU A 494 -13.08 -15.24 -14.79
N HIS A 495 -13.26 -15.69 -13.54
CA HIS A 495 -13.67 -17.06 -13.27
C HIS A 495 -15.07 -17.38 -13.79
N ALA A 496 -16.01 -16.49 -13.59
CA ALA A 496 -17.38 -16.66 -14.09
C ALA A 496 -17.45 -16.65 -15.62
N ALA A 497 -16.70 -15.75 -16.29
CA ALA A 497 -16.59 -15.70 -17.74
C ALA A 497 -16.01 -17.01 -18.31
N ALA A 498 -14.92 -17.51 -17.73
CA ALA A 498 -14.31 -18.78 -18.12
C ALA A 498 -15.26 -19.97 -17.92
N SER A 499 -15.98 -20.01 -16.79
CA SER A 499 -16.95 -21.05 -16.47
C SER A 499 -18.11 -21.07 -17.48
N PHE A 500 -18.62 -19.89 -17.83
CA PHE A 500 -19.68 -19.78 -18.82
C PHE A 500 -19.19 -20.16 -20.23
N ALA A 501 -18.01 -19.69 -20.65
CA ALA A 501 -17.41 -20.04 -21.94
C ALA A 501 -17.22 -21.56 -22.09
N TYR A 502 -16.72 -22.23 -21.03
CA TYR A 502 -16.58 -23.68 -20.99
C TYR A 502 -17.94 -24.41 -21.11
N ALA A 503 -18.95 -23.93 -20.38
CA ALA A 503 -20.30 -24.50 -20.44
C ALA A 503 -20.92 -24.34 -21.85
N LEU A 504 -20.74 -23.17 -22.48
CA LEU A 504 -21.17 -22.91 -23.83
C LEU A 504 -20.47 -23.85 -24.85
N GLN A 505 -19.16 -24.01 -24.75
CA GLN A 505 -18.38 -24.94 -25.56
C GLN A 505 -18.92 -26.38 -25.43
N LYS A 506 -19.17 -26.82 -24.22
CA LYS A 506 -19.76 -28.15 -23.96
C LYS A 506 -21.14 -28.28 -24.57
N HIS A 507 -21.99 -27.26 -24.46
CA HIS A 507 -23.33 -27.23 -25.07
C HIS A 507 -23.26 -27.35 -26.59
N ILE A 508 -22.39 -26.58 -27.26
CA ILE A 508 -22.17 -26.64 -28.70
C ILE A 508 -21.72 -28.04 -29.13
N ASN A 509 -20.76 -28.63 -28.41
CA ASN A 509 -20.27 -29.98 -28.73
C ASN A 509 -21.35 -31.04 -28.59
N LEU A 510 -22.14 -30.99 -27.52
CA LEU A 510 -23.27 -31.93 -27.34
C LEU A 510 -24.32 -31.79 -28.43
N ARG A 511 -24.65 -30.55 -28.81
CA ARG A 511 -25.57 -30.28 -29.94
C ARG A 511 -25.03 -30.85 -31.26
N TYR A 512 -23.71 -30.67 -31.50
CA TYR A 512 -23.07 -31.23 -32.69
C TYR A 512 -23.17 -32.76 -32.73
N VAL A 513 -22.87 -33.45 -31.64
CA VAL A 513 -22.96 -34.91 -31.54
C VAL A 513 -24.41 -35.39 -31.79
N ARG A 514 -25.40 -34.79 -31.14
CA ARG A 514 -26.82 -35.12 -31.33
C ARG A 514 -27.26 -34.97 -32.80
N ASN A 515 -26.86 -33.85 -33.42
CA ASN A 515 -27.18 -33.62 -34.83
C ASN A 515 -26.53 -34.67 -35.75
N GLN A 516 -25.32 -35.12 -35.47
CA GLN A 516 -24.64 -36.18 -36.23
C GLN A 516 -25.33 -37.55 -36.04
N GLU A 517 -25.72 -37.88 -34.81
CA GLU A 517 -26.49 -39.10 -34.54
C GLU A 517 -27.83 -39.10 -35.24
N GLN A 518 -28.54 -38.00 -35.25
CA GLN A 518 -29.82 -37.87 -35.91
C GLN A 518 -29.69 -38.00 -37.44
N ARG A 519 -28.68 -37.37 -38.05
CA ARG A 519 -28.36 -37.52 -39.46
C ARG A 519 -28.00 -38.97 -39.82
N SER A 520 -27.20 -39.63 -38.98
CA SER A 520 -26.82 -41.03 -39.17
C SER A 520 -28.04 -41.96 -39.12
N ARG A 521 -28.98 -41.71 -38.18
CA ARG A 521 -30.25 -42.48 -38.10
C ARG A 521 -31.11 -42.30 -39.37
N ILE A 522 -31.31 -41.07 -39.84
CA ILE A 522 -32.07 -40.78 -41.05
C ILE A 522 -31.43 -41.48 -42.25
N LEU A 523 -30.12 -41.35 -42.43
CA LEU A 523 -29.38 -41.99 -43.52
C LEU A 523 -29.48 -43.53 -43.47
N ASN A 524 -29.42 -44.14 -42.28
CA ASN A 524 -29.62 -45.58 -42.11
C ASN A 524 -31.05 -46.03 -42.42
N GLU A 525 -32.06 -45.21 -42.12
CA GLU A 525 -33.46 -45.47 -42.49
C GLU A 525 -33.66 -45.37 -43.99
N GLU A 526 -33.11 -44.35 -44.65
CA GLU A 526 -33.14 -44.23 -46.13
C GLU A 526 -32.43 -45.38 -46.84
N LEU A 527 -31.24 -45.80 -46.32
CA LEU A 527 -30.53 -46.97 -46.83
C LEU A 527 -31.35 -48.28 -46.69
N LYS A 528 -32.01 -48.45 -45.54
CA LYS A 528 -32.91 -49.63 -45.34
C LYS A 528 -34.12 -49.61 -46.22
N ALA A 529 -34.68 -48.44 -46.50
CA ALA A 529 -35.81 -48.27 -47.47
C ALA A 529 -35.37 -48.63 -48.92
N ALA A 530 -34.24 -48.03 -49.36
CA ALA A 530 -33.68 -48.32 -50.68
C ALA A 530 -33.31 -49.79 -50.89
N ASN A 531 -32.76 -50.48 -49.87
CA ASN A 531 -32.48 -51.92 -49.94
C ASN A 531 -33.71 -52.83 -49.89
N LYS A 532 -34.91 -52.30 -49.59
CA LYS A 532 -36.18 -53.04 -49.69
C LYS A 532 -36.83 -52.92 -51.05
N GLU A 533 -36.47 -51.87 -51.79
CA GLU A 533 -37.00 -51.64 -53.17
C GLU A 533 -36.17 -52.35 -54.27
N LEU A 534 -34.96 -52.80 -53.90
CA LEU A 534 -34.15 -53.70 -54.71
C LEU A 534 -34.47 -55.18 -54.36
#